data_584ebddd8f84d034d8143309532fedd6
#
_entry.id   584ebddd8f84d034d8143309532fedd6
#
_cell.length_a   1.000
_cell.length_b   1.000
_cell.length_c   1.000
_cell.angle_alpha   90.00
_cell.angle_beta   90.00
_cell.angle_gamma   90.00
#
_symmetry.space_group_name_H-M   'P 1'
#
loop_
_entity.id
_entity.type
_entity.pdbx_description
1 polymer ?
#
loop_
_entity_poly.entity_id
_entity_poly.type
_entity_poly.pdbx_seq_one_letter_code
_entity_poly.pdbx_strand_id
1 'polypeptide(L)'
;MKKRVIAMLLAGVMALSLTACGGGDNDKGKKESGKDMKVAMVTDSGDITDQSFNQTTYESGKAWSEDNDVEFTYYKPESDNDEARKASVDQAVADGANVILLPGYLFASAVIEKSEMYPDVKFVALDVGAGDILGSALGDEYDGNEENYDVKEHYNADNVYC
;
A
#
# COMPACT_ATOMS: atom_id res chain seq x y z
N MET A 1 5.09 -68.29 4.30
CA MET A 1 4.66 -67.58 3.07
C MET A 1 3.25 -66.91 3.20
N LYS A 2 2.69 -66.74 4.38
CA LYS A 2 1.34 -66.16 4.60
C LYS A 2 1.32 -64.70 5.13
N LYS A 3 2.50 -64.11 5.38
CA LYS A 3 2.61 -62.77 5.96
C LYS A 3 2.93 -61.63 4.94
N ARG A 4 3.23 -62.00 3.67
CA ARG A 4 3.58 -61.01 2.59
C ARG A 4 2.42 -60.64 1.66
N VAL A 5 1.31 -61.36 1.72
CA VAL A 5 0.13 -61.14 0.86
C VAL A 5 -0.87 -60.13 1.48
N ILE A 6 -0.84 -59.97 2.80
CA ILE A 6 -1.73 -59.03 3.50
C ILE A 6 -1.24 -57.57 3.39
N ALA A 7 0.05 -57.33 3.16
CA ALA A 7 0.60 -55.98 3.01
C ALA A 7 0.34 -55.31 1.67
N MET A 8 -0.03 -56.06 0.63
CA MET A 8 -0.31 -55.49 -0.73
C MET A 8 -1.80 -55.13 -0.98
N LEU A 9 -2.70 -55.57 -0.09
CA LEU A 9 -4.12 -55.26 -0.21
C LEU A 9 -4.57 -53.99 0.53
N LEU A 10 -3.72 -53.41 1.40
CA LEU A 10 -3.98 -52.14 2.08
C LEU A 10 -3.47 -50.90 1.33
N ALA A 11 -2.65 -51.05 0.30
CA ALA A 11 -2.13 -49.96 -0.50
C ALA A 11 -3.08 -49.52 -1.64
N GLY A 12 -4.11 -50.34 -1.95
CA GLY A 12 -5.00 -50.12 -3.10
C GLY A 12 -6.29 -49.35 -2.81
N VAL A 13 -6.60 -49.04 -1.54
CA VAL A 13 -7.88 -48.42 -1.16
C VAL A 13 -7.77 -46.92 -0.87
N MET A 14 -6.56 -46.37 -0.78
CA MET A 14 -6.37 -44.91 -0.53
C MET A 14 -6.24 -44.06 -1.79
N ALA A 15 -6.39 -44.61 -2.99
CA ALA A 15 -6.24 -43.84 -4.24
C ALA A 15 -7.55 -43.42 -4.92
N LEU A 16 -8.72 -43.64 -4.29
CA LEU A 16 -10.03 -43.42 -4.92
C LEU A 16 -10.98 -42.51 -4.19
N SER A 17 -10.50 -41.65 -3.26
CA SER A 17 -11.36 -40.72 -2.51
C SER A 17 -11.05 -39.22 -2.74
N LEU A 18 -10.49 -38.83 -3.89
CA LEU A 18 -10.18 -37.44 -4.22
C LEU A 18 -10.90 -36.91 -5.46
N THR A 19 -12.12 -37.43 -5.75
CA THR A 19 -12.94 -36.85 -6.80
C THR A 19 -14.40 -36.78 -6.33
N ALA A 20 -14.71 -35.84 -5.42
CA ALA A 20 -16.04 -35.28 -5.27
C ALA A 20 -15.99 -34.08 -4.32
N CYS A 21 -15.75 -32.89 -4.82
CA CYS A 21 -16.51 -31.70 -4.45
C CYS A 21 -16.39 -30.68 -5.59
N GLY A 22 -17.51 -30.53 -6.28
CA GLY A 22 -17.63 -29.59 -7.38
C GLY A 22 -17.93 -28.18 -6.90
N GLY A 23 -17.58 -27.22 -7.74
CA GLY A 23 -18.29 -25.96 -7.88
C GLY A 23 -17.97 -24.91 -6.80
N GLY A 24 -17.02 -24.08 -7.06
CA GLY A 24 -16.79 -22.81 -6.39
C GLY A 24 -15.70 -22.09 -7.15
N ASP A 25 -16.03 -20.98 -7.77
CA ASP A 25 -15.12 -20.10 -8.45
C ASP A 25 -13.91 -19.84 -7.59
N ASN A 26 -12.79 -20.42 -7.94
CA ASN A 26 -11.48 -20.04 -7.42
C ASN A 26 -11.05 -18.78 -8.18
N ASP A 27 -11.46 -17.65 -7.70
CA ASP A 27 -10.68 -16.45 -7.84
C ASP A 27 -9.35 -16.71 -7.09
N LYS A 28 -8.40 -17.26 -7.82
CA LYS A 28 -7.01 -17.32 -7.40
C LYS A 28 -6.51 -15.89 -7.46
N GLY A 29 -6.78 -15.13 -6.41
CA GLY A 29 -6.00 -13.96 -6.10
C GLY A 29 -4.53 -14.37 -6.21
N LYS A 30 -3.87 -13.93 -7.27
CA LYS A 30 -2.44 -14.01 -7.45
C LYS A 30 -1.86 -13.41 -6.17
N LYS A 31 -1.29 -14.20 -5.27
CA LYS A 31 -0.36 -13.68 -4.27
C LYS A 31 0.77 -13.10 -5.10
N GLU A 32 0.75 -11.80 -5.33
CA GLU A 32 1.93 -11.08 -5.76
C GLU A 32 2.99 -11.39 -4.71
N SER A 33 4.05 -12.04 -5.12
CA SER A 33 5.12 -12.39 -4.22
C SER A 33 5.75 -11.07 -3.79
N GLY A 34 5.88 -10.81 -2.47
CA GLY A 34 6.48 -9.60 -1.93
C GLY A 34 7.93 -9.32 -2.38
N LYS A 35 8.49 -10.15 -3.23
CA LYS A 35 9.84 -10.03 -3.79
C LYS A 35 10.06 -8.84 -4.71
N ASP A 36 8.99 -8.29 -5.30
CA ASP A 36 9.06 -7.11 -6.17
C ASP A 36 8.51 -5.86 -5.47
N MET A 37 8.09 -5.98 -4.21
CA MET A 37 7.59 -4.86 -3.43
C MET A 37 8.74 -4.12 -2.76
N LYS A 38 8.75 -2.80 -2.94
CA LYS A 38 9.63 -1.88 -2.23
C LYS A 38 8.79 -0.79 -1.59
N VAL A 39 8.85 -0.71 -0.28
CA VAL A 39 8.10 0.25 0.50
C VAL A 39 8.98 1.45 0.83
N ALA A 40 8.48 2.64 0.56
CA ALA A 40 9.07 3.87 1.03
C ALA A 40 8.09 4.63 1.93
N MET A 41 8.61 5.40 2.86
CA MET A 41 7.86 6.39 3.60
C MET A 41 8.45 7.77 3.32
N VAL A 42 7.60 8.77 3.14
CA VAL A 42 8.03 10.18 3.12
C VAL A 42 7.50 10.83 4.39
N THR A 43 8.37 11.46 5.20
CA THR A 43 7.91 12.23 6.37
C THR A 43 7.25 13.53 5.92
N ASP A 44 6.33 14.07 6.72
CA ASP A 44 5.69 15.37 6.45
C ASP A 44 6.67 16.56 6.65
N SER A 45 6.61 17.23 7.79
CA SER A 45 7.56 18.25 8.24
C SER A 45 8.42 17.78 9.41
N GLY A 46 8.04 16.65 10.00
CA GLY A 46 8.67 16.07 11.19
C GLY A 46 9.83 15.13 10.87
N ASP A 47 10.23 14.39 11.90
CA ASP A 47 11.28 13.37 11.82
C ASP A 47 10.74 12.03 12.29
N ILE A 48 11.41 10.94 11.91
CA ILE A 48 11.07 9.57 12.38
C ILE A 48 11.22 9.37 13.88
N THR A 49 11.63 10.39 14.63
CA THR A 49 11.77 10.40 16.09
C THR A 49 10.90 11.47 16.77
N ASP A 50 9.86 11.93 16.09
CA ASP A 50 8.99 13.02 16.54
C ASP A 50 8.02 12.65 17.67
N GLN A 51 8.01 11.39 18.12
CA GLN A 51 7.09 10.82 19.09
C GLN A 51 5.62 10.99 18.69
N SER A 52 5.36 11.07 17.40
CA SER A 52 4.06 11.34 16.80
C SER A 52 3.83 10.46 15.56
N PHE A 53 3.21 11.03 14.56
CA PHE A 53 2.71 10.31 13.39
C PHE A 53 3.81 9.77 12.49
N ASN A 54 4.88 10.55 12.26
CA ASN A 54 6.03 10.09 11.46
C ASN A 54 6.72 8.91 12.12
N GLN A 55 7.03 8.98 13.42
CA GLN A 55 7.68 7.88 14.13
C GLN A 55 6.81 6.62 14.10
N THR A 56 5.52 6.75 14.41
CA THR A 56 4.60 5.59 14.45
C THR A 56 4.49 4.92 13.08
N THR A 57 4.38 5.72 12.01
CA THR A 57 4.31 5.21 10.64
C THR A 57 5.62 4.54 10.22
N TYR A 58 6.77 5.16 10.56
CA TYR A 58 8.08 4.60 10.29
C TYR A 58 8.29 3.25 10.98
N GLU A 59 8.04 3.19 12.29
CA GLU A 59 8.23 1.97 13.09
C GLU A 59 7.32 0.84 12.60
N SER A 60 6.04 1.16 12.32
CA SER A 60 5.07 0.17 11.84
C SER A 60 5.39 -0.32 10.42
N GLY A 61 5.72 0.58 9.51
CA GLY A 61 6.09 0.26 8.14
C GLY A 61 7.36 -0.58 8.07
N LYS A 62 8.36 -0.21 8.87
CA LYS A 62 9.62 -0.96 8.99
C LYS A 62 9.39 -2.36 9.55
N ALA A 63 8.67 -2.48 10.67
CA ALA A 63 8.38 -3.78 11.29
C ALA A 63 7.61 -4.70 10.34
N TRP A 64 6.59 -4.17 9.67
CA TRP A 64 5.82 -4.93 8.68
C TRP A 64 6.71 -5.41 7.52
N SER A 65 7.61 -4.57 7.04
CA SER A 65 8.50 -4.89 5.94
C SER A 65 9.53 -5.95 6.33
N GLU A 66 10.09 -5.87 7.54
CA GLU A 66 10.98 -6.88 8.10
C GLU A 66 10.27 -8.25 8.24
N ASP A 67 9.03 -8.27 8.73
CA ASP A 67 8.23 -9.50 8.90
C ASP A 67 7.84 -10.15 7.55
N ASN A 68 7.83 -9.39 6.46
CA ASN A 68 7.44 -9.85 5.14
C ASN A 68 8.59 -9.97 4.13
N ASP A 69 9.85 -9.77 4.57
CA ASP A 69 11.05 -9.79 3.73
C ASP A 69 10.95 -8.79 2.54
N VAL A 70 10.48 -7.57 2.84
CA VAL A 70 10.28 -6.46 1.91
C VAL A 70 11.29 -5.35 2.19
N GLU A 71 11.85 -4.75 1.14
CA GLU A 71 12.74 -3.59 1.28
C GLU A 71 11.96 -2.38 1.78
N PHE A 72 12.50 -1.69 2.81
CA PHE A 72 11.91 -0.49 3.38
C PHE A 72 12.93 0.64 3.49
N THR A 73 12.54 1.83 3.08
CA THR A 73 13.36 3.05 3.24
C THR A 73 12.48 4.24 3.63
N TYR A 74 13.09 5.36 4.03
CA TYR A 74 12.33 6.59 4.24
C TYR A 74 13.07 7.79 3.67
N TYR A 75 12.30 8.83 3.36
CA TYR A 75 12.76 10.10 2.81
C TYR A 75 12.24 11.24 3.68
N LYS A 76 13.13 12.19 3.95
CA LYS A 76 12.77 13.42 4.65
C LYS A 76 12.85 14.59 3.68
N PRO A 77 11.77 15.35 3.48
CA PRO A 77 11.79 16.53 2.64
C PRO A 77 12.83 17.55 3.10
N GLU A 78 13.48 18.22 2.17
CA GLU A 78 14.51 19.24 2.47
C GLU A 78 13.93 20.48 3.17
N SER A 79 12.62 20.72 3.02
CA SER A 79 11.91 21.84 3.62
C SER A 79 10.44 21.51 3.83
N ASP A 80 9.79 22.23 4.74
CA ASP A 80 8.38 22.07 5.06
C ASP A 80 7.50 22.83 4.04
N ASN A 81 7.34 22.24 2.87
CA ASN A 81 6.41 22.70 1.84
C ASN A 81 6.06 21.55 0.88
N ASP A 82 4.99 21.76 0.11
CA ASP A 82 4.45 20.75 -0.80
C ASP A 82 5.44 20.30 -1.87
N GLU A 83 6.21 21.24 -2.41
CA GLU A 83 7.17 20.93 -3.48
C GLU A 83 8.29 19.99 -2.97
N ALA A 84 8.78 20.23 -1.74
CA ALA A 84 9.78 19.36 -1.13
C ALA A 84 9.21 17.96 -0.82
N ARG A 85 7.95 17.87 -0.35
CA ARG A 85 7.27 16.60 -0.14
C ARG A 85 7.09 15.84 -1.47
N LYS A 86 6.62 16.50 -2.51
CA LYS A 86 6.49 15.93 -3.86
C LYS A 86 7.83 15.47 -4.43
N ALA A 87 8.89 16.26 -4.27
CA ALA A 87 10.24 15.89 -4.72
C ALA A 87 10.76 14.64 -3.98
N SER A 88 10.45 14.49 -2.70
CA SER A 88 10.80 13.29 -1.93
C SER A 88 10.02 12.05 -2.41
N VAL A 89 8.76 12.20 -2.83
CA VAL A 89 8.00 11.13 -3.49
C VAL A 89 8.65 10.75 -4.82
N ASP A 90 9.02 11.73 -5.66
CA ASP A 90 9.69 11.49 -6.93
C ASP A 90 11.02 10.73 -6.72
N GLN A 91 11.79 11.09 -5.70
CA GLN A 91 13.02 10.40 -5.34
C GLN A 91 12.76 8.95 -4.93
N ALA A 92 11.75 8.72 -4.09
CA ALA A 92 11.37 7.36 -3.67
C ALA A 92 11.00 6.48 -4.87
N VAL A 93 10.22 7.00 -5.81
CA VAL A 93 9.85 6.29 -7.05
C VAL A 93 11.08 6.04 -7.93
N ALA A 94 11.96 7.03 -8.09
CA ALA A 94 13.20 6.88 -8.86
C ALA A 94 14.13 5.80 -8.29
N ASP A 95 14.14 5.62 -6.96
CA ASP A 95 14.90 4.58 -6.26
C ASP A 95 14.18 3.21 -6.28
N GLY A 96 13.01 3.14 -6.92
CA GLY A 96 12.28 1.91 -7.22
C GLY A 96 11.19 1.54 -6.22
N ALA A 97 10.78 2.46 -5.33
CA ALA A 97 9.63 2.23 -4.47
C ALA A 97 8.34 2.13 -5.31
N ASN A 98 7.51 1.14 -4.99
CA ASN A 98 6.21 0.93 -5.63
C ASN A 98 5.04 0.92 -4.64
N VAL A 99 5.34 1.10 -3.34
CA VAL A 99 4.39 1.40 -2.28
C VAL A 99 4.95 2.55 -1.47
N ILE A 100 4.20 3.65 -1.33
CA ILE A 100 4.65 4.84 -0.62
C ILE A 100 3.67 5.20 0.50
N LEU A 101 4.20 5.30 1.73
CA LEU A 101 3.46 5.70 2.92
C LEU A 101 3.59 7.23 3.09
N LEU A 102 2.47 7.90 3.21
CA LEU A 102 2.35 9.36 3.31
C LEU A 102 1.56 9.72 4.59
N PRO A 103 2.23 9.91 5.73
CA PRO A 103 1.58 10.19 7.01
C PRO A 103 1.21 11.68 7.17
N GLY A 104 -0.07 11.97 7.16
CA GLY A 104 -0.61 13.29 7.51
C GLY A 104 -1.26 14.06 6.37
N TYR A 105 -2.19 14.91 6.71
CA TYR A 105 -3.00 15.71 5.80
C TYR A 105 -2.18 16.63 4.86
N LEU A 106 -0.94 16.96 5.24
CA LEU A 106 -0.02 17.78 4.41
C LEU A 106 0.36 17.11 3.08
N PHE A 107 0.04 15.83 2.91
CA PHE A 107 0.28 15.12 1.66
C PHE A 107 -0.85 15.21 0.63
N ALA A 108 -1.95 15.90 0.92
CA ALA A 108 -3.07 16.02 -0.02
C ALA A 108 -2.63 16.47 -1.42
N SER A 109 -1.80 17.51 -1.52
CA SER A 109 -1.26 18.00 -2.79
C SER A 109 -0.38 16.96 -3.50
N ALA A 110 0.41 16.18 -2.75
CA ALA A 110 1.22 15.10 -3.31
C ALA A 110 0.35 13.93 -3.79
N VAL A 111 -0.70 13.57 -3.05
CA VAL A 111 -1.67 12.54 -3.45
C VAL A 111 -2.32 12.91 -4.79
N ILE A 112 -2.79 14.15 -4.94
CA ILE A 112 -3.43 14.64 -6.17
C ILE A 112 -2.47 14.47 -7.36
N GLU A 113 -1.28 15.02 -7.27
CA GLU A 113 -0.35 15.08 -8.40
C GLU A 113 0.33 13.73 -8.67
N LYS A 114 0.83 13.07 -7.63
CA LYS A 114 1.68 11.90 -7.82
C LYS A 114 0.89 10.62 -8.10
N SER A 115 -0.36 10.53 -7.67
CA SER A 115 -1.21 9.39 -8.03
C SER A 115 -1.50 9.33 -9.54
N GLU A 116 -1.69 10.49 -10.16
CA GLU A 116 -1.86 10.59 -11.61
C GLU A 116 -0.53 10.35 -12.36
N MET A 117 0.57 10.88 -11.83
CA MET A 117 1.89 10.78 -12.45
C MET A 117 2.44 9.34 -12.41
N TYR A 118 2.15 8.58 -11.36
CA TYR A 118 2.67 7.25 -11.12
C TYR A 118 1.56 6.21 -10.92
N PRO A 119 0.80 5.84 -11.96
CA PRO A 119 -0.38 4.98 -11.85
C PRO A 119 -0.06 3.55 -11.36
N ASP A 120 1.18 3.09 -11.52
CA ASP A 120 1.62 1.76 -11.07
C ASP A 120 2.13 1.75 -9.62
N VAL A 121 2.32 2.92 -8.99
CA VAL A 121 2.73 3.06 -7.58
C VAL A 121 1.50 3.08 -6.70
N LYS A 122 1.54 2.39 -5.55
CA LYS A 122 0.48 2.42 -4.55
C LYS A 122 0.81 3.44 -3.46
N PHE A 123 -0.10 4.38 -3.24
CA PHE A 123 0.02 5.41 -2.20
C PHE A 123 -0.88 5.05 -1.03
N VAL A 124 -0.32 4.98 0.17
CA VAL A 124 -1.04 4.81 1.43
C VAL A 124 -0.99 6.15 2.15
N ALA A 125 -2.05 6.91 2.00
CA ALA A 125 -2.17 8.26 2.56
C ALA A 125 -2.90 8.19 3.90
N LEU A 126 -2.16 8.31 4.98
CA LEU A 126 -2.67 8.19 6.33
C LEU A 126 -3.15 9.55 6.84
N ASP A 127 -4.40 9.62 7.31
CA ASP A 127 -5.02 10.88 7.79
C ASP A 127 -5.05 11.99 6.71
N VAL A 128 -5.33 11.58 5.46
CA VAL A 128 -5.64 12.50 4.35
C VAL A 128 -7.12 12.34 4.01
N GLY A 129 -7.93 13.28 4.44
CA GLY A 129 -9.38 13.26 4.25
C GLY A 129 -9.84 13.89 2.94
N ALA A 130 -11.13 13.72 2.63
CA ALA A 130 -11.75 14.33 1.46
C ALA A 130 -11.61 15.86 1.48
N GLY A 131 -11.79 16.50 2.63
CA GLY A 131 -11.63 17.94 2.80
C GLY A 131 -10.23 18.45 2.51
N ASP A 132 -9.19 17.67 2.88
CA ASP A 132 -7.80 18.04 2.60
C ASP A 132 -7.51 18.00 1.08
N ILE A 133 -8.01 16.97 0.41
CA ILE A 133 -7.90 16.82 -1.05
C ILE A 133 -8.66 17.96 -1.75
N LEU A 134 -9.92 18.19 -1.39
CA LEU A 134 -10.74 19.25 -1.99
C LEU A 134 -10.17 20.64 -1.73
N GLY A 135 -9.72 20.90 -0.51
CA GLY A 135 -9.06 22.16 -0.16
C GLY A 135 -7.77 22.38 -0.96
N SER A 136 -6.99 21.33 -1.15
CA SER A 136 -5.75 21.38 -1.94
C SER A 136 -6.01 21.53 -3.44
N ALA A 137 -7.04 20.88 -3.98
CA ALA A 137 -7.37 20.90 -5.41
C ALA A 137 -8.09 22.17 -5.84
N LEU A 138 -9.02 22.66 -5.03
CA LEU A 138 -9.95 23.74 -5.37
C LEU A 138 -9.57 25.09 -4.72
N GLY A 139 -8.78 25.07 -3.66
CA GLY A 139 -8.40 26.30 -2.96
C GLY A 139 -9.63 27.11 -2.51
N ASP A 140 -9.71 28.37 -2.92
CA ASP A 140 -10.81 29.29 -2.57
C ASP A 140 -12.18 28.90 -3.19
N GLU A 141 -12.20 27.96 -4.14
CA GLU A 141 -13.44 27.46 -4.74
C GLU A 141 -14.11 26.38 -3.88
N TYR A 142 -13.38 25.80 -2.92
CA TYR A 142 -13.94 24.84 -1.99
C TYR A 142 -14.79 25.52 -0.92
N ASP A 143 -16.08 25.19 -0.87
CA ASP A 143 -17.04 25.83 0.05
C ASP A 143 -17.02 25.28 1.49
N GLY A 144 -16.15 24.28 1.77
CA GLY A 144 -16.01 23.63 3.07
C GLY A 144 -17.01 22.50 3.31
N ASN A 145 -17.87 22.16 2.35
CA ASN A 145 -18.80 21.05 2.44
C ASN A 145 -18.46 19.94 1.42
N GLU A 146 -17.86 18.87 1.91
CA GLU A 146 -17.42 17.72 1.09
C GLU A 146 -18.56 17.08 0.29
N GLU A 147 -19.80 17.14 0.77
CA GLU A 147 -20.97 16.54 0.11
C GLU A 147 -21.32 17.19 -1.24
N ASN A 148 -20.80 18.39 -1.51
CA ASN A 148 -21.03 19.13 -2.74
C ASN A 148 -20.08 18.69 -3.88
N TYR A 149 -19.10 17.81 -3.61
CA TYR A 149 -18.03 17.46 -4.55
C TYR A 149 -17.81 15.95 -4.64
N ASP A 150 -17.40 15.48 -5.79
CA ASP A 150 -16.82 14.13 -5.92
C ASP A 150 -15.30 14.21 -5.76
N VAL A 151 -14.81 13.88 -4.58
CA VAL A 151 -13.38 13.94 -4.27
C VAL A 151 -12.53 13.08 -5.22
N LYS A 152 -13.10 12.00 -5.78
CA LYS A 152 -12.41 11.07 -6.68
C LYS A 152 -12.11 11.65 -8.06
N GLU A 153 -12.71 12.80 -8.40
CA GLU A 153 -12.38 13.52 -9.63
C GLU A 153 -11.03 14.25 -9.55
N HIS A 154 -10.43 14.32 -8.35
CA HIS A 154 -9.24 15.13 -8.10
C HIS A 154 -7.95 14.30 -7.92
N TYR A 155 -8.02 12.96 -7.91
CA TYR A 155 -6.86 12.10 -7.82
C TYR A 155 -7.14 10.71 -8.41
N ASN A 156 -6.09 9.95 -8.71
CA ASN A 156 -6.26 8.57 -9.21
C ASN A 156 -6.64 7.63 -8.06
N ALA A 157 -7.95 7.39 -7.89
CA ALA A 157 -8.47 6.54 -6.80
C ALA A 157 -8.10 5.04 -6.93
N ASP A 158 -7.58 4.60 -8.08
CA ASP A 158 -7.24 3.20 -8.31
C ASP A 158 -5.92 2.79 -7.62
N ASN A 159 -5.08 3.77 -7.27
CA ASN A 159 -3.78 3.52 -6.66
C ASN A 159 -3.56 4.26 -5.33
N VAL A 160 -4.59 4.93 -4.79
CA VAL A 160 -4.54 5.64 -3.49
C VAL A 160 -5.44 4.93 -2.47
N TYR A 161 -4.91 4.75 -1.28
CA TYR A 161 -5.59 4.21 -0.10
C TYR A 161 -5.53 5.29 1.01
N CYS A 162 -6.68 5.91 1.29
CA CYS A 162 -6.89 6.93 2.34
C CYS A 162 -7.72 6.36 3.48
#